data_057caa96d529adae940ef05cd6cbe5fc
#
_entry.id   057caa96d529adae940ef05cd6cbe5fc
#
_cell.length_a   1.000
_cell.length_b   1.000
_cell.length_c   1.000
_cell.angle_alpha   90.00
_cell.angle_beta   90.00
_cell.angle_gamma   90.00
#
_symmetry.space_group_name_H-M   'P 1'
#
loop_
_entity.id
_entity.type
_entity.pdbx_description
1 polymer ?
#
loop_
_entity_poly.entity_id
_entity_poly.type
_entity_poly.pdbx_seq_one_letter_code
_entity_poly.pdbx_strand_id
1 'polypeptide(L)'
;MEDQAKIEETRQSAKGGGLTRRHLLAGAAGLAAVRIIPPRPAAHAAPATPLAIDGGPPVRATLLEAKLSGPQYYDDEEKNELIDVLENRSPFRWWGNNAKGHPPDKCINFEKEFAAHQQTKYCVAVTSGTTALMSALAGLGVGPGDEVILPAWTWYACYDAILAHGALPVFAEVDESMNIDPADLERNITPATKVIMTVHILGAPADMDPILEIARKRKLKVLEDCAQSVGVSYKGHPVGSMGDAGIYSFQVNKTISPGEGGAVVTSDPLVFEGATRYHDCGFLRDGHAKVLGQPARMKVFASPQFRMSEFTAAVLRAQLRKLDRIVADFRDKTTRVTEGIQDLPGIQFRKKNDTGGGLGNWVFINTSGKEQRDRFIKALRAENITAEPMGGSAILPIATHIEKKETLQPGWPSFTVGRGKTIEYGAKACPKTIDIWNRYVGIPMDPKFTDQDVADIIAAVRKVYPVVMKS
;
A
#
# COMPACT_ATOMS: atom_id res chain seq x y z
N MET A 1 -43.51 11.22 -31.98
CA MET A 1 -44.11 10.06 -32.67
C MET A 1 -43.44 9.84 -34.02
N GLU A 2 -42.15 9.72 -34.06
CA GLU A 2 -41.38 9.47 -35.30
C GLU A 2 -40.10 8.62 -35.13
N ASP A 3 -39.98 7.94 -34.01
CA ASP A 3 -38.76 7.10 -33.69
C ASP A 3 -39.07 5.65 -33.34
N GLN A 4 -40.25 5.10 -33.70
CA GLN A 4 -40.61 3.70 -33.53
C GLN A 4 -40.75 2.86 -34.79
N ALA A 5 -40.42 3.43 -35.98
CA ALA A 5 -40.64 2.76 -37.27
C ALA A 5 -39.40 2.17 -37.91
N LYS A 6 -38.23 2.13 -37.24
CA LYS A 6 -36.96 1.62 -37.81
C LYS A 6 -36.40 0.34 -37.22
N ILE A 7 -37.13 -0.32 -36.32
CA ILE A 7 -36.64 -1.58 -35.67
C ILE A 7 -37.37 -2.85 -36.17
N GLU A 8 -38.36 -2.76 -37.05
CA GLU A 8 -39.13 -3.93 -37.53
C GLU A 8 -38.75 -4.46 -38.93
N GLU A 9 -37.82 -3.85 -39.66
CA GLU A 9 -37.43 -4.30 -40.99
C GLU A 9 -36.20 -5.23 -41.09
N THR A 10 -35.59 -5.63 -39.98
CA THR A 10 -34.38 -6.49 -39.98
C THR A 10 -34.65 -7.93 -39.43
N ARG A 11 -35.89 -8.34 -39.33
CA ARG A 11 -36.24 -9.68 -38.83
C ARG A 11 -36.97 -10.63 -39.78
N GLN A 12 -36.90 -10.37 -41.09
CA GLN A 12 -37.50 -11.32 -42.09
C GLN A 12 -36.54 -11.58 -43.25
N SER A 13 -35.46 -12.30 -43.02
CA SER A 13 -34.76 -13.00 -44.13
C SER A 13 -33.72 -13.98 -43.54
N ALA A 14 -34.14 -15.07 -42.97
CA ALA A 14 -33.33 -16.26 -42.83
C ALA A 14 -34.23 -17.48 -42.48
N LYS A 15 -34.97 -17.97 -43.45
CA LYS A 15 -35.53 -19.32 -43.44
C LYS A 15 -35.32 -19.95 -44.81
N GLY A 16 -34.63 -21.10 -44.81
CA GLY A 16 -34.69 -22.02 -45.94
C GLY A 16 -33.34 -22.48 -46.49
N GLY A 17 -32.91 -23.72 -46.16
CA GLY A 17 -31.76 -24.35 -46.78
C GLY A 17 -31.33 -25.64 -46.02
N GLY A 18 -32.23 -26.64 -45.98
CA GLY A 18 -31.90 -27.96 -45.43
C GLY A 18 -30.98 -28.72 -46.38
N LEU A 19 -29.85 -29.21 -45.90
CA LEU A 19 -28.97 -30.17 -46.61
C LEU A 19 -29.35 -31.60 -46.23
N THR A 20 -29.88 -32.33 -47.20
CA THR A 20 -30.23 -33.73 -47.13
C THR A 20 -28.97 -34.63 -47.13
N ARG A 21 -29.09 -35.72 -46.37
CA ARG A 21 -28.17 -36.89 -46.29
C ARG A 21 -28.04 -37.64 -47.64
N ARG A 22 -27.27 -37.15 -48.60
CA ARG A 22 -26.92 -37.90 -49.83
C ARG A 22 -25.74 -37.29 -50.53
N HIS A 23 -24.53 -37.28 -49.90
CA HIS A 23 -23.24 -37.20 -50.61
C HIS A 23 -22.13 -37.74 -49.69
N LEU A 24 -22.28 -39.01 -49.31
CA LEU A 24 -21.22 -39.88 -48.83
C LEU A 24 -21.16 -41.04 -49.78
N LEU A 25 -20.10 -41.14 -50.53
CA LEU A 25 -19.58 -42.26 -51.29
C LEU A 25 -19.19 -41.82 -52.71
N ALA A 26 -18.01 -41.29 -52.86
CA ALA A 26 -17.16 -41.51 -54.04
C ALA A 26 -15.72 -41.06 -53.68
N GLY A 27 -14.91 -42.01 -53.43
CA GLY A 27 -13.69 -42.34 -54.15
C GLY A 27 -12.45 -41.55 -53.79
N ALA A 28 -11.51 -42.25 -53.39
CA ALA A 28 -10.21 -42.35 -54.02
C ALA A 28 -9.09 -42.48 -52.98
N ALA A 29 -8.44 -43.60 -53.04
CA ALA A 29 -7.19 -43.91 -52.37
C ALA A 29 -6.12 -42.86 -52.71
N GLY A 30 -5.71 -42.09 -51.73
CA GLY A 30 -4.53 -41.25 -51.77
C GLY A 30 -3.50 -41.78 -50.79
N LEU A 31 -2.42 -42.34 -51.28
CA LEU A 31 -1.25 -42.77 -50.54
C LEU A 31 -0.71 -41.59 -49.69
N ALA A 32 -0.95 -41.66 -48.40
CA ALA A 32 -0.31 -40.75 -47.45
C ALA A 32 1.17 -41.09 -47.35
N ALA A 33 2.01 -40.32 -48.01
CA ALA A 33 3.46 -40.32 -47.76
C ALA A 33 3.68 -39.78 -46.36
N VAL A 34 3.96 -40.69 -45.41
CA VAL A 34 4.49 -40.31 -44.08
C VAL A 34 5.84 -39.64 -44.30
N ARG A 35 5.86 -38.30 -44.26
CA ARG A 35 7.10 -37.55 -44.13
C ARG A 35 7.64 -37.81 -42.72
N ILE A 36 8.64 -38.67 -42.61
CA ILE A 36 9.50 -38.77 -41.43
C ILE A 36 10.20 -37.46 -41.31
N ILE A 37 9.68 -36.58 -40.43
CA ILE A 37 10.40 -35.35 -40.00
C ILE A 37 11.53 -35.88 -39.13
N PRO A 38 12.80 -35.68 -39.52
CA PRO A 38 13.92 -36.05 -38.63
C PRO A 38 13.76 -35.27 -37.31
N PRO A 39 14.11 -35.89 -36.15
CA PRO A 39 14.08 -35.19 -34.88
C PRO A 39 14.94 -33.93 -35.04
N ARG A 40 14.35 -32.78 -34.74
CA ARG A 40 15.10 -31.52 -34.63
C ARG A 40 16.29 -31.80 -33.70
N PRO A 41 17.54 -31.53 -34.13
CA PRO A 41 18.67 -31.60 -33.19
C PRO A 41 18.30 -30.76 -31.97
N ALA A 42 18.42 -31.32 -30.77
CA ALA A 42 18.27 -30.59 -29.53
C ALA A 42 19.13 -29.34 -29.68
N ALA A 43 18.51 -28.17 -29.66
CA ALA A 43 19.24 -26.91 -29.66
C ALA A 43 20.17 -27.00 -28.45
N HIS A 44 21.48 -27.13 -28.71
CA HIS A 44 22.47 -26.95 -27.66
C HIS A 44 22.17 -25.59 -27.05
N ALA A 45 21.72 -25.59 -25.80
CA ALA A 45 21.59 -24.35 -25.05
C ALA A 45 22.94 -23.64 -25.15
N ALA A 46 22.96 -22.43 -25.72
CA ALA A 46 24.17 -21.60 -25.73
C ALA A 46 24.72 -21.58 -24.31
N PRO A 47 26.06 -21.67 -24.13
CA PRO A 47 26.64 -21.66 -22.80
C PRO A 47 26.09 -20.45 -22.03
N ALA A 48 25.51 -20.68 -20.86
CA ALA A 48 24.90 -19.64 -20.05
C ALA A 48 25.95 -18.56 -19.80
N THR A 49 25.64 -17.33 -20.16
CA THR A 49 26.54 -16.18 -19.91
C THR A 49 26.85 -16.13 -18.42
N PRO A 50 28.14 -16.11 -17.99
CA PRO A 50 28.50 -16.06 -16.59
C PRO A 50 27.83 -14.89 -15.89
N LEU A 51 27.49 -15.06 -14.60
CA LEU A 51 26.93 -13.96 -13.80
C LEU A 51 27.97 -12.83 -13.69
N ALA A 52 27.50 -11.59 -13.58
CA ALA A 52 28.41 -10.45 -13.40
C ALA A 52 29.23 -10.56 -12.11
N ILE A 53 28.65 -11.15 -11.05
CA ILE A 53 29.37 -11.44 -9.80
C ILE A 53 30.53 -12.45 -9.98
N ASP A 54 30.47 -13.28 -11.01
CA ASP A 54 31.48 -14.28 -11.35
C ASP A 54 32.39 -13.83 -12.53
N GLY A 55 32.39 -12.50 -12.82
CA GLY A 55 33.23 -11.89 -13.85
C GLY A 55 32.60 -11.82 -15.24
N GLY A 56 31.34 -12.19 -15.41
CA GLY A 56 30.63 -11.98 -16.67
C GLY A 56 30.20 -10.50 -16.88
N PRO A 57 29.74 -10.13 -18.08
CA PRO A 57 29.22 -8.80 -18.31
C PRO A 57 27.88 -8.59 -17.58
N PRO A 58 27.65 -7.43 -16.92
CA PRO A 58 26.37 -7.13 -16.33
C PRO A 58 25.30 -6.88 -17.42
N VAL A 59 24.03 -7.06 -17.06
CA VAL A 59 22.90 -6.79 -17.95
C VAL A 59 22.79 -5.29 -18.28
N ARG A 60 23.17 -4.44 -17.35
CA ARG A 60 23.18 -2.97 -17.52
C ARG A 60 24.57 -2.40 -17.24
N ALA A 61 24.88 -1.29 -17.89
CA ALA A 61 26.12 -0.56 -17.62
C ALA A 61 26.09 0.24 -16.30
N THR A 62 24.90 0.68 -15.86
CA THR A 62 24.71 1.52 -14.68
C THR A 62 23.59 0.95 -13.80
N LEU A 63 23.69 1.19 -12.48
CA LEU A 63 22.68 0.75 -11.52
C LEU A 63 21.31 1.35 -11.84
N LEU A 64 20.29 0.50 -11.87
CA LEU A 64 18.89 0.91 -11.99
C LEU A 64 18.31 1.10 -10.59
N GLU A 65 17.89 2.32 -10.29
CA GLU A 65 17.31 2.69 -9.01
C GLU A 65 15.91 3.28 -9.22
N ALA A 66 14.96 2.88 -8.37
CA ALA A 66 13.67 3.53 -8.28
C ALA A 66 13.80 4.90 -7.60
N LYS A 67 13.09 5.89 -8.11
CA LYS A 67 13.07 7.26 -7.58
C LYS A 67 11.82 7.51 -6.74
N LEU A 68 11.79 8.66 -6.08
CA LEU A 68 10.62 9.14 -5.33
C LEU A 68 9.46 9.42 -6.29
N SER A 69 8.35 8.66 -6.20
CA SER A 69 7.29 8.68 -7.22
C SER A 69 6.55 10.02 -7.30
N GLY A 70 6.05 10.56 -6.20
CA GLY A 70 5.28 11.81 -6.20
C GLY A 70 6.01 12.96 -6.89
N PRO A 71 7.25 13.31 -6.48
CA PRO A 71 8.00 14.40 -7.10
C PRO A 71 8.29 14.24 -8.59
N GLN A 72 8.33 13.02 -9.12
CA GLN A 72 8.52 12.78 -10.57
C GLN A 72 7.34 13.28 -11.44
N TYR A 73 6.20 13.57 -10.81
CA TYR A 73 5.00 14.06 -11.47
C TYR A 73 4.72 15.54 -11.20
N TYR A 74 5.65 16.28 -10.57
CA TYR A 74 5.52 17.73 -10.41
C TYR A 74 5.57 18.44 -11.76
N ASP A 75 4.63 19.37 -11.96
CA ASP A 75 4.55 20.23 -13.14
C ASP A 75 3.92 21.60 -12.79
N ASP A 76 3.36 22.29 -13.77
CA ASP A 76 2.75 23.59 -13.58
C ASP A 76 1.50 23.56 -12.68
N GLU A 77 0.87 22.39 -12.45
CA GLU A 77 -0.28 22.30 -11.56
C GLU A 77 0.12 22.57 -10.10
N GLU A 78 1.17 21.92 -9.59
CA GLU A 78 1.69 22.16 -8.24
C GLU A 78 2.16 23.60 -8.08
N LYS A 79 2.87 24.11 -9.09
CA LYS A 79 3.35 25.49 -9.09
C LYS A 79 2.20 26.50 -9.01
N ASN A 80 1.15 26.33 -9.80
CA ASN A 80 0.01 27.24 -9.86
C ASN A 80 -0.79 27.22 -8.55
N GLU A 81 -1.00 26.03 -7.95
CA GLU A 81 -1.65 25.91 -6.65
C GLU A 81 -0.85 26.62 -5.54
N LEU A 82 0.51 26.54 -5.56
CA LEU A 82 1.39 27.24 -4.63
C LEU A 82 1.37 28.75 -4.82
N ILE A 83 1.44 29.23 -6.09
CA ILE A 83 1.37 30.66 -6.43
C ILE A 83 0.06 31.25 -5.92
N ASP A 84 -1.06 30.54 -6.06
CA ASP A 84 -2.35 31.01 -5.56
C ASP A 84 -2.35 31.26 -4.05
N VAL A 85 -1.76 30.37 -3.25
CA VAL A 85 -1.61 30.56 -1.80
C VAL A 85 -0.74 31.80 -1.48
N LEU A 86 0.38 31.97 -2.22
CA LEU A 86 1.30 33.10 -2.04
C LEU A 86 0.63 34.43 -2.37
N GLU A 87 -0.03 34.54 -3.52
CA GLU A 87 -0.70 35.76 -3.97
C GLU A 87 -1.90 36.10 -3.09
N ASN A 88 -2.66 35.10 -2.64
CA ASN A 88 -3.76 35.29 -1.70
C ASN A 88 -3.29 35.67 -0.29
N ARG A 89 -1.99 35.48 0.01
CA ARG A 89 -1.38 35.77 1.33
C ARG A 89 -2.11 35.08 2.48
N SER A 90 -2.59 33.86 2.26
CA SER A 90 -3.42 33.09 3.19
C SER A 90 -2.83 31.68 3.40
N PRO A 91 -1.62 31.52 4.01
CA PRO A 91 -0.94 30.23 4.17
C PRO A 91 -1.50 29.37 5.30
N PHE A 92 -2.33 29.96 6.18
CA PHE A 92 -2.93 29.26 7.31
C PHE A 92 -4.36 28.83 7.00
N ARG A 93 -4.70 27.58 7.30
CA ARG A 93 -5.94 26.93 6.87
C ARG A 93 -7.27 27.58 7.32
N TRP A 94 -7.25 28.44 8.34
CA TRP A 94 -8.47 29.01 8.93
C TRP A 94 -8.75 30.46 8.56
N TRP A 95 -7.67 31.25 8.35
CA TRP A 95 -7.78 32.67 7.99
C TRP A 95 -6.48 33.18 7.36
N GLY A 96 -6.57 34.30 6.68
CA GLY A 96 -5.46 34.98 6.04
C GLY A 96 -5.82 36.37 5.59
N ASN A 97 -5.00 36.98 4.76
CA ASN A 97 -5.24 38.33 4.24
C ASN A 97 -6.29 38.34 3.11
N ASN A 98 -6.54 37.21 2.49
CA ASN A 98 -7.51 37.04 1.39
C ASN A 98 -7.31 38.05 0.25
N ALA A 99 -6.03 38.30 -0.11
CA ALA A 99 -5.66 39.35 -1.07
C ALA A 99 -6.26 39.13 -2.49
N LYS A 100 -6.63 37.87 -2.83
CA LYS A 100 -7.34 37.52 -4.05
C LYS A 100 -8.87 37.46 -3.90
N GLY A 101 -9.41 37.85 -2.73
CA GLY A 101 -10.84 37.91 -2.48
C GLY A 101 -11.51 36.61 -2.06
N HIS A 102 -10.74 35.55 -1.74
CA HIS A 102 -11.28 34.30 -1.22
C HIS A 102 -10.56 33.86 0.07
N PRO A 103 -11.24 33.15 0.98
CA PRO A 103 -10.59 32.60 2.19
C PRO A 103 -9.60 31.50 1.81
N PRO A 104 -8.70 31.07 2.76
CA PRO A 104 -7.91 29.87 2.62
C PRO A 104 -8.81 28.67 2.31
N ASP A 105 -8.49 27.90 1.30
CA ASP A 105 -9.36 26.84 0.81
C ASP A 105 -8.65 25.54 0.41
N LYS A 106 -7.32 25.52 0.37
CA LYS A 106 -6.57 24.36 -0.10
C LYS A 106 -6.75 23.15 0.82
N CYS A 107 -6.63 23.34 2.13
CA CYS A 107 -6.82 22.27 3.12
C CYS A 107 -8.24 21.71 3.09
N ILE A 108 -9.25 22.57 3.14
CA ILE A 108 -10.65 22.12 3.19
C ILE A 108 -11.07 21.45 1.89
N ASN A 109 -10.60 21.94 0.74
CA ASN A 109 -10.86 21.32 -0.55
C ASN A 109 -10.10 19.99 -0.68
N PHE A 110 -8.84 19.90 -0.25
CA PHE A 110 -8.11 18.63 -0.20
C PHE A 110 -8.85 17.59 0.65
N GLU A 111 -9.30 17.95 1.86
CA GLU A 111 -10.06 17.06 2.74
C GLU A 111 -11.33 16.54 2.05
N LYS A 112 -12.07 17.41 1.37
CA LYS A 112 -13.27 17.05 0.62
C LYS A 112 -12.96 16.13 -0.58
N GLU A 113 -11.97 16.51 -1.38
CA GLU A 113 -11.54 15.77 -2.57
C GLU A 113 -10.99 14.39 -2.19
N PHE A 114 -10.18 14.32 -1.12
CA PHE A 114 -9.59 13.08 -0.64
C PHE A 114 -10.63 12.15 0.00
N ALA A 115 -11.55 12.67 0.82
CA ALA A 115 -12.66 11.89 1.36
C ALA A 115 -13.51 11.27 0.24
N ALA A 116 -13.83 12.04 -0.80
CA ALA A 116 -14.57 11.55 -1.96
C ALA A 116 -13.79 10.45 -2.71
N HIS A 117 -12.49 10.66 -2.96
CA HIS A 117 -11.63 9.66 -3.60
C HIS A 117 -11.55 8.35 -2.78
N GLN A 118 -11.49 8.46 -1.45
CA GLN A 118 -11.46 7.31 -0.55
C GLN A 118 -12.86 6.75 -0.23
N GLN A 119 -13.94 7.26 -0.82
CA GLN A 119 -15.30 6.80 -0.58
C GLN A 119 -15.71 6.86 0.90
N THR A 120 -15.21 7.85 1.63
CA THR A 120 -15.53 8.10 3.04
C THR A 120 -16.28 9.42 3.21
N LYS A 121 -16.92 9.62 4.36
CA LYS A 121 -17.67 10.86 4.62
C LYS A 121 -16.80 12.02 5.03
N TYR A 122 -15.70 11.73 5.72
CA TYR A 122 -14.88 12.73 6.40
C TYR A 122 -13.40 12.50 6.14
N CYS A 123 -12.65 13.59 6.09
CA CYS A 123 -11.19 13.59 6.07
C CYS A 123 -10.67 14.70 6.99
N VAL A 124 -9.56 14.47 7.67
CA VAL A 124 -8.81 15.47 8.45
C VAL A 124 -7.38 15.47 7.96
N ALA A 125 -6.94 16.58 7.36
CA ALA A 125 -5.57 16.73 6.88
C ALA A 125 -4.64 17.17 8.02
N VAL A 126 -3.53 16.45 8.19
CA VAL A 126 -2.56 16.62 9.26
C VAL A 126 -1.13 16.70 8.73
N THR A 127 -0.16 16.99 9.60
CA THR A 127 1.23 17.28 9.21
C THR A 127 2.04 16.07 8.78
N SER A 128 1.65 14.84 9.17
CA SER A 128 2.37 13.60 8.81
C SER A 128 1.52 12.36 9.00
N GLY A 129 1.97 11.21 8.47
CA GLY A 129 1.34 9.91 8.74
C GLY A 129 1.35 9.54 10.23
N THR A 130 2.41 9.88 10.96
CA THR A 130 2.48 9.65 12.41
C THR A 130 1.42 10.43 13.17
N THR A 131 1.22 11.70 12.82
CA THR A 131 0.18 12.53 13.44
C THR A 131 -1.24 12.13 12.99
N ALA A 132 -1.36 11.51 11.81
CA ALA A 132 -2.60 10.88 11.38
C ALA A 132 -2.94 9.65 12.25
N LEU A 133 -1.97 8.77 12.51
CA LEU A 133 -2.13 7.64 13.45
C LEU A 133 -2.56 8.10 14.83
N MET A 134 -1.87 9.10 15.40
CA MET A 134 -2.20 9.67 16.70
C MET A 134 -3.61 10.26 16.71
N SER A 135 -4.00 11.02 15.69
CA SER A 135 -5.32 11.62 15.61
C SER A 135 -6.44 10.59 15.44
N ALA A 136 -6.19 9.52 14.66
CA ALA A 136 -7.14 8.43 14.48
C ALA A 136 -7.33 7.61 15.76
N LEU A 137 -6.24 7.28 16.48
CA LEU A 137 -6.31 6.56 17.77
C LEU A 137 -7.05 7.39 18.82
N ALA A 138 -6.86 8.71 18.86
CA ALA A 138 -7.65 9.61 19.70
C ALA A 138 -9.14 9.57 19.34
N GLY A 139 -9.46 9.63 18.04
CA GLY A 139 -10.84 9.50 17.54
C GLY A 139 -11.49 8.17 17.89
N LEU A 140 -10.72 7.10 17.90
CA LEU A 140 -11.14 5.75 18.33
C LEU A 140 -11.19 5.61 19.86
N GLY A 141 -10.79 6.64 20.61
CA GLY A 141 -10.85 6.70 22.06
C GLY A 141 -9.81 5.84 22.76
N VAL A 142 -8.66 5.58 22.14
CA VAL A 142 -7.56 4.80 22.72
C VAL A 142 -6.86 5.58 23.83
N GLY A 143 -6.54 4.90 24.95
CA GLY A 143 -5.89 5.49 26.11
C GLY A 143 -5.18 4.48 27.01
N PRO A 144 -4.68 4.91 28.16
CA PRO A 144 -3.99 4.04 29.11
C PRO A 144 -4.83 2.84 29.55
N GLY A 145 -4.24 1.64 29.49
CA GLY A 145 -4.92 0.37 29.81
C GLY A 145 -5.53 -0.33 28.62
N ASP A 146 -5.72 0.36 27.48
CA ASP A 146 -6.14 -0.27 26.23
C ASP A 146 -4.97 -0.97 25.53
N GLU A 147 -5.26 -2.03 24.77
CA GLU A 147 -4.33 -2.69 23.88
C GLU A 147 -4.68 -2.43 22.43
N VAL A 148 -3.65 -2.18 21.59
CA VAL A 148 -3.78 -2.08 20.14
C VAL A 148 -2.93 -3.17 19.51
N ILE A 149 -3.58 -4.07 18.74
CA ILE A 149 -2.87 -5.12 18.00
C ILE A 149 -2.40 -4.56 16.68
N LEU A 150 -1.11 -4.78 16.35
CA LEU A 150 -0.49 -4.34 15.10
C LEU A 150 0.43 -5.43 14.54
N PRO A 151 0.74 -5.43 13.21
CA PRO A 151 1.67 -6.41 12.65
C PRO A 151 3.08 -6.19 13.21
N ALA A 152 3.80 -7.31 13.43
CA ALA A 152 5.18 -7.29 13.92
C ALA A 152 6.15 -6.63 12.92
N TRP A 153 5.82 -6.60 11.66
CA TRP A 153 6.59 -5.92 10.63
C TRP A 153 5.84 -4.72 10.06
N THR A 154 6.27 -3.52 10.44
CA THR A 154 5.75 -2.24 9.96
C THR A 154 6.75 -1.12 10.25
N TRP A 155 6.33 0.13 10.03
CA TRP A 155 7.10 1.31 10.40
C TRP A 155 6.93 1.67 11.88
N TYR A 156 7.98 2.22 12.49
CA TYR A 156 8.00 2.61 13.91
C TYR A 156 6.83 3.48 14.35
N ALA A 157 6.34 4.37 13.45
CA ALA A 157 5.24 5.29 13.78
C ALA A 157 3.97 4.59 14.29
N CYS A 158 3.70 3.34 13.85
CA CYS A 158 2.57 2.55 14.35
C CYS A 158 2.70 2.28 15.86
N TYR A 159 3.88 1.86 16.27
CA TYR A 159 4.22 1.62 17.68
C TYR A 159 4.22 2.93 18.49
N ASP A 160 4.91 3.96 17.97
CA ASP A 160 5.07 5.24 18.65
C ASP A 160 3.74 5.96 18.87
N ALA A 161 2.82 5.89 17.90
CA ALA A 161 1.49 6.48 18.03
C ALA A 161 0.66 5.79 19.13
N ILE A 162 0.77 4.47 19.28
CA ILE A 162 0.10 3.72 20.36
C ILE A 162 0.68 4.14 21.72
N LEU A 163 2.01 4.19 21.83
CA LEU A 163 2.67 4.65 23.06
C LEU A 163 2.29 6.07 23.43
N ALA A 164 2.18 6.98 22.46
CA ALA A 164 1.79 8.37 22.72
C ALA A 164 0.42 8.50 23.41
N HIS A 165 -0.45 7.50 23.25
CA HIS A 165 -1.74 7.41 23.94
C HIS A 165 -1.66 6.66 25.28
N GLY A 166 -0.48 6.20 25.69
CA GLY A 166 -0.31 5.37 26.90
C GLY A 166 -0.91 3.97 26.77
N ALA A 167 -1.34 3.58 25.57
CA ALA A 167 -1.87 2.25 25.28
C ALA A 167 -0.75 1.23 25.03
N LEU A 168 -1.05 -0.07 25.10
CA LEU A 168 -0.09 -1.14 24.93
C LEU A 168 -0.06 -1.63 23.48
N PRO A 169 1.09 -1.54 22.76
CA PRO A 169 1.26 -2.22 21.48
C PRO A 169 1.36 -3.74 21.68
N VAL A 170 0.53 -4.50 20.96
CA VAL A 170 0.54 -5.97 20.96
C VAL A 170 0.83 -6.44 19.55
N PHE A 171 1.96 -7.10 19.34
CA PHE A 171 2.37 -7.55 18.03
C PHE A 171 1.68 -8.86 17.63
N ALA A 172 1.24 -8.91 16.38
CA ALA A 172 0.81 -10.12 15.69
C ALA A 172 1.76 -10.44 14.53
N GLU A 173 1.93 -11.72 14.23
CA GLU A 173 2.72 -12.22 13.12
C GLU A 173 2.18 -11.72 11.78
N VAL A 174 3.01 -11.76 10.74
CA VAL A 174 2.57 -11.59 9.35
C VAL A 174 2.49 -12.95 8.63
N ASP A 175 1.72 -13.00 7.53
CA ASP A 175 1.66 -14.15 6.63
C ASP A 175 2.47 -13.91 5.34
N GLU A 176 2.40 -14.81 4.37
CA GLU A 176 3.11 -14.72 3.08
C GLU A 176 2.66 -13.53 2.22
N SER A 177 1.57 -12.85 2.58
CA SER A 177 1.22 -11.53 2.02
C SER A 177 2.01 -10.39 2.63
N MET A 178 2.82 -10.68 3.66
CA MET A 178 3.58 -9.71 4.47
C MET A 178 2.68 -8.75 5.27
N ASN A 179 1.37 -8.94 5.24
CA ASN A 179 0.41 -8.23 6.07
C ASN A 179 0.13 -9.05 7.35
N ILE A 180 -0.58 -8.44 8.29
CA ILE A 180 -0.98 -9.10 9.54
C ILE A 180 -1.67 -10.45 9.25
N ASP A 181 -1.27 -11.50 9.95
CA ASP A 181 -1.90 -12.83 9.87
C ASP A 181 -3.19 -12.83 10.71
N PRO A 182 -4.37 -13.00 10.09
CA PRO A 182 -5.63 -13.00 10.83
C PRO A 182 -5.72 -14.09 11.90
N ALA A 183 -5.08 -15.25 11.68
CA ALA A 183 -5.09 -16.33 12.66
C ALA A 183 -4.26 -15.98 13.90
N ASP A 184 -3.14 -15.30 13.74
CA ASP A 184 -2.33 -14.83 14.86
C ASP A 184 -2.95 -13.62 15.54
N LEU A 185 -3.54 -12.70 14.75
CA LEU A 185 -4.33 -11.60 15.28
C LEU A 185 -5.38 -12.09 16.28
N GLU A 186 -6.19 -13.10 15.93
CA GLU A 186 -7.26 -13.60 16.81
C GLU A 186 -6.70 -14.19 18.11
N ARG A 187 -5.54 -14.85 18.08
CA ARG A 187 -4.87 -15.40 19.26
C ARG A 187 -4.38 -14.34 20.25
N ASN A 188 -4.08 -13.14 19.77
CA ASN A 188 -3.55 -12.05 20.57
C ASN A 188 -4.62 -11.18 21.26
N ILE A 189 -5.92 -11.39 20.94
CA ILE A 189 -7.02 -10.60 21.49
C ILE A 189 -7.21 -10.93 22.99
N THR A 190 -7.29 -9.87 23.78
CA THR A 190 -7.61 -9.92 25.22
C THR A 190 -8.83 -9.04 25.54
N PRO A 191 -9.37 -9.08 26.76
CA PRO A 191 -10.42 -8.14 27.17
C PRO A 191 -10.01 -6.65 27.13
N ALA A 192 -8.71 -6.34 27.14
CA ALA A 192 -8.17 -4.98 27.05
C ALA A 192 -7.96 -4.53 25.60
N THR A 193 -8.03 -5.44 24.63
CA THR A 193 -7.90 -5.10 23.21
C THR A 193 -9.03 -4.19 22.78
N LYS A 194 -8.71 -3.04 22.19
CA LYS A 194 -9.67 -2.04 21.73
C LYS A 194 -9.62 -1.83 20.22
N VAL A 195 -8.43 -1.83 19.63
CA VAL A 195 -8.22 -1.56 18.22
C VAL A 195 -7.35 -2.62 17.58
N ILE A 196 -7.73 -3.05 16.39
CA ILE A 196 -6.89 -3.77 15.44
C ILE A 196 -6.34 -2.71 14.48
N MET A 197 -5.02 -2.50 14.50
CA MET A 197 -4.34 -1.67 13.51
C MET A 197 -3.77 -2.59 12.43
N THR A 198 -4.45 -2.67 11.28
CA THR A 198 -3.90 -3.36 10.12
C THR A 198 -3.08 -2.40 9.27
N VAL A 199 -1.99 -2.87 8.70
CA VAL A 199 -1.13 -2.08 7.82
C VAL A 199 -1.18 -2.68 6.42
N HIS A 200 -1.47 -1.87 5.41
CA HIS A 200 -1.40 -2.28 4.00
C HIS A 200 0.04 -2.09 3.52
N ILE A 201 0.89 -3.09 3.81
CA ILE A 201 2.34 -2.95 3.73
C ILE A 201 2.86 -2.98 2.28
N LEU A 202 3.75 -2.04 1.94
CA LEU A 202 4.45 -1.97 0.65
C LEU A 202 3.50 -2.12 -0.55
N GLY A 203 2.42 -1.35 -0.55
CA GLY A 203 1.47 -1.28 -1.67
C GLY A 203 0.59 -2.51 -1.86
N ALA A 204 0.46 -3.41 -0.88
CA ALA A 204 -0.43 -4.55 -0.96
C ALA A 204 -1.50 -4.52 0.14
N PRO A 205 -2.77 -4.74 -0.21
CA PRO A 205 -3.84 -4.74 0.77
C PRO A 205 -3.71 -5.92 1.73
N ALA A 206 -4.01 -5.68 3.03
CA ALA A 206 -4.23 -6.75 3.99
C ALA A 206 -5.50 -7.55 3.62
N ASP A 207 -5.63 -8.76 4.15
CA ASP A 207 -6.84 -9.58 3.97
C ASP A 207 -7.95 -9.05 4.89
N MET A 208 -8.71 -8.08 4.37
CA MET A 208 -9.67 -7.33 5.18
C MET A 208 -10.89 -8.14 5.60
N ASP A 209 -11.33 -9.12 4.80
CA ASP A 209 -12.54 -9.89 5.14
C ASP A 209 -12.41 -10.62 6.49
N PRO A 210 -11.39 -11.46 6.73
CA PRO A 210 -11.24 -12.13 8.03
C PRO A 210 -10.94 -11.14 9.16
N ILE A 211 -10.20 -10.05 8.90
CA ILE A 211 -9.91 -9.01 9.91
C ILE A 211 -11.21 -8.34 10.38
N LEU A 212 -12.08 -7.93 9.44
CA LEU A 212 -13.36 -7.29 9.75
C LEU A 212 -14.33 -8.28 10.42
N GLU A 213 -14.31 -9.55 10.05
CA GLU A 213 -15.10 -10.59 10.69
C GLU A 213 -14.70 -10.77 12.16
N ILE A 214 -13.39 -10.89 12.45
CA ILE A 214 -12.84 -10.97 13.81
C ILE A 214 -13.23 -9.73 14.61
N ALA A 215 -13.02 -8.53 14.04
CA ALA A 215 -13.34 -7.27 14.71
C ALA A 215 -14.83 -7.19 15.10
N ARG A 216 -15.74 -7.53 14.18
CA ARG A 216 -17.19 -7.55 14.42
C ARG A 216 -17.55 -8.56 15.52
N LYS A 217 -17.02 -9.79 15.46
CA LYS A 217 -17.28 -10.86 16.45
C LYS A 217 -16.80 -10.47 17.84
N ARG A 218 -15.67 -9.79 17.93
CA ARG A 218 -15.02 -9.36 19.18
C ARG A 218 -15.40 -7.95 19.61
N LYS A 219 -16.21 -7.22 18.80
CA LYS A 219 -16.62 -5.81 19.02
C LYS A 219 -15.43 -4.86 19.15
N LEU A 220 -14.40 -5.08 18.32
CA LEU A 220 -13.19 -4.26 18.23
C LEU A 220 -13.32 -3.22 17.13
N LYS A 221 -12.58 -2.13 17.25
CA LYS A 221 -12.41 -1.13 16.21
C LYS A 221 -11.27 -1.53 15.26
N VAL A 222 -11.37 -1.12 14.00
CA VAL A 222 -10.32 -1.34 12.98
C VAL A 222 -9.78 -0.02 12.50
N LEU A 223 -8.46 0.16 12.62
CA LEU A 223 -7.69 1.24 12.05
C LEU A 223 -6.87 0.69 10.89
N GLU A 224 -7.08 1.21 9.68
CA GLU A 224 -6.31 0.86 8.50
C GLU A 224 -5.14 1.85 8.33
N ASP A 225 -3.91 1.39 8.48
CA ASP A 225 -2.73 2.17 8.13
C ASP A 225 -2.41 1.99 6.64
N CYS A 226 -2.75 3.01 5.86
CA CYS A 226 -2.54 3.08 4.42
C CYS A 226 -1.33 3.94 4.02
N ALA A 227 -0.41 4.24 4.98
CA ALA A 227 0.74 5.12 4.74
C ALA A 227 1.67 4.64 3.61
N GLN A 228 1.62 3.37 3.23
CA GLN A 228 2.40 2.78 2.14
C GLN A 228 1.53 2.34 0.96
N SER A 229 0.25 2.73 0.95
CA SER A 229 -0.75 2.16 0.06
C SER A 229 -1.77 3.17 -0.45
N VAL A 230 -1.33 4.42 -0.69
CA VAL A 230 -2.17 5.45 -1.33
C VAL A 230 -2.50 5.02 -2.76
N GLY A 231 -3.79 4.89 -3.10
CA GLY A 231 -4.27 4.41 -4.40
C GLY A 231 -4.43 2.88 -4.50
N VAL A 232 -4.29 2.16 -3.38
CA VAL A 232 -4.55 0.71 -3.28
C VAL A 232 -6.03 0.45 -2.99
N SER A 233 -6.53 -0.70 -3.44
CA SER A 233 -7.88 -1.17 -3.13
C SER A 233 -7.86 -2.65 -2.68
N TYR A 234 -8.93 -3.06 -2.01
CA TYR A 234 -9.21 -4.45 -1.69
C TYR A 234 -10.62 -4.78 -2.19
N LYS A 235 -10.72 -5.69 -3.15
CA LYS A 235 -11.99 -6.09 -3.80
C LYS A 235 -12.82 -4.89 -4.28
N GLY A 236 -12.14 -3.88 -4.86
CA GLY A 236 -12.76 -2.67 -5.39
C GLY A 236 -13.03 -1.56 -4.39
N HIS A 237 -12.80 -1.78 -3.09
CA HIS A 237 -12.92 -0.73 -2.06
C HIS A 237 -11.54 -0.10 -1.80
N PRO A 238 -11.41 1.23 -1.79
CA PRO A 238 -10.16 1.87 -1.40
C PRO A 238 -9.74 1.43 0.00
N VAL A 239 -8.46 1.05 0.19
CA VAL A 239 -7.96 0.75 1.54
C VAL A 239 -8.05 2.00 2.41
N GLY A 240 -8.40 1.86 3.68
CA GLY A 240 -8.67 2.96 4.61
C GLY A 240 -10.16 3.33 4.72
N SER A 241 -11.03 2.74 3.86
CA SER A 241 -12.48 3.00 3.86
C SER A 241 -13.32 1.90 4.50
N MET A 242 -12.71 0.75 4.81
CA MET A 242 -13.42 -0.45 5.25
C MET A 242 -13.48 -0.58 6.77
N GLY A 243 -12.48 -0.07 7.48
CA GLY A 243 -12.44 -0.02 8.94
C GLY A 243 -13.21 1.17 9.52
N ASP A 244 -13.03 1.39 10.83
CA ASP A 244 -13.62 2.55 11.53
C ASP A 244 -12.88 3.85 11.19
N ALA A 245 -11.59 3.77 10.88
CA ALA A 245 -10.75 4.87 10.39
C ALA A 245 -9.66 4.34 9.47
N GLY A 246 -9.22 5.17 8.52
CA GLY A 246 -8.03 4.97 7.72
C GLY A 246 -7.07 6.13 7.88
N ILE A 247 -5.75 5.86 7.83
CA ILE A 247 -4.73 6.91 7.82
C ILE A 247 -3.83 6.82 6.59
N TYR A 248 -3.31 7.96 6.19
CA TYR A 248 -2.39 8.10 5.06
C TYR A 248 -1.20 8.96 5.42
N SER A 249 -0.08 8.65 4.80
CA SER A 249 1.13 9.48 4.81
C SER A 249 1.41 10.00 3.41
N PHE A 250 1.81 11.25 3.34
CA PHE A 250 2.24 11.90 2.10
C PHE A 250 3.70 12.38 2.20
N GLN A 251 4.49 11.73 3.06
CA GLN A 251 5.93 11.95 3.15
C GLN A 251 6.59 11.64 1.80
N VAL A 252 7.75 12.20 1.51
CA VAL A 252 8.40 12.21 0.19
C VAL A 252 8.51 10.85 -0.51
N ASN A 253 8.60 9.74 0.25
CA ASN A 253 8.67 8.37 -0.30
C ASN A 253 7.31 7.78 -0.71
N LYS A 254 6.19 8.50 -0.53
CA LYS A 254 4.85 7.98 -0.78
C LYS A 254 4.43 8.19 -2.24
N THR A 255 3.35 7.51 -2.65
CA THR A 255 2.83 7.52 -4.04
C THR A 255 2.62 8.95 -4.55
N ILE A 256 2.03 9.80 -3.73
CA ILE A 256 1.90 11.25 -3.94
C ILE A 256 2.48 11.98 -2.73
N SER A 257 3.10 13.14 -2.94
CA SER A 257 3.78 13.83 -1.84
C SER A 257 3.96 15.33 -2.08
N PRO A 258 3.78 16.16 -1.04
CA PRO A 258 4.24 17.54 -0.94
C PRO A 258 5.56 17.68 -0.16
N GLY A 259 6.25 16.57 0.14
CA GLY A 259 7.39 16.48 1.05
C GLY A 259 7.00 15.87 2.40
N GLU A 260 6.05 16.46 3.10
CA GLU A 260 5.46 15.97 4.34
C GLU A 260 3.94 16.18 4.33
N GLY A 261 3.19 15.30 5.01
CA GLY A 261 1.74 15.39 5.12
C GLY A 261 1.13 14.08 5.59
N GLY A 262 -0.13 14.14 6.00
CA GLY A 262 -0.95 12.99 6.35
C GLY A 262 -2.43 13.30 6.32
N ALA A 263 -3.25 12.27 6.38
CA ALA A 263 -4.70 12.41 6.50
C ALA A 263 -5.30 11.28 7.33
N VAL A 264 -6.39 11.59 8.02
CA VAL A 264 -7.31 10.61 8.62
C VAL A 264 -8.59 10.62 7.79
N VAL A 265 -9.11 9.45 7.41
CA VAL A 265 -10.42 9.31 6.79
C VAL A 265 -11.33 8.42 7.65
N THR A 266 -12.62 8.71 7.63
CA THR A 266 -13.63 7.92 8.35
C THR A 266 -15.04 8.22 7.85
N SER A 267 -15.97 7.32 8.09
CA SER A 267 -17.42 7.59 7.92
C SER A 267 -18.15 7.75 9.25
N ASP A 268 -17.45 7.55 10.38
CA ASP A 268 -17.99 7.73 11.73
C ASP A 268 -17.82 9.19 12.21
N PRO A 269 -18.92 9.91 12.48
CA PRO A 269 -18.85 11.30 12.92
C PRO A 269 -18.16 11.48 14.28
N LEU A 270 -18.17 10.47 15.17
CA LEU A 270 -17.48 10.55 16.47
C LEU A 270 -15.97 10.42 16.28
N VAL A 271 -15.54 9.50 15.42
CA VAL A 271 -14.11 9.37 15.07
C VAL A 271 -13.61 10.64 14.40
N PHE A 272 -14.40 11.21 13.47
CA PHE A 272 -14.07 12.49 12.83
C PHE A 272 -13.96 13.63 13.84
N GLU A 273 -14.92 13.77 14.76
CA GLU A 273 -14.88 14.81 15.78
C GLU A 273 -13.66 14.66 16.68
N GLY A 274 -13.38 13.44 17.16
CA GLY A 274 -12.23 13.15 18.03
C GLY A 274 -10.90 13.44 17.35
N ALA A 275 -10.72 12.95 16.11
CA ALA A 275 -9.50 13.20 15.32
C ALA A 275 -9.32 14.70 15.03
N THR A 276 -10.41 15.39 14.66
CA THR A 276 -10.41 16.83 14.39
C THR A 276 -10.01 17.64 15.63
N ARG A 277 -10.57 17.32 16.79
CA ARG A 277 -10.21 17.99 18.04
C ARG A 277 -8.77 17.71 18.44
N TYR A 278 -8.34 16.44 18.33
CA TYR A 278 -6.97 16.06 18.71
C TYR A 278 -5.92 16.78 17.87
N HIS A 279 -6.15 16.97 16.56
CA HIS A 279 -5.20 17.64 15.69
C HIS A 279 -5.13 19.17 15.86
N ASP A 280 -6.05 19.80 16.61
CA ASP A 280 -6.12 21.27 16.75
C ASP A 280 -6.43 21.71 18.20
N CYS A 281 -5.55 21.34 19.14
CA CYS A 281 -5.60 21.80 20.54
C CYS A 281 -6.97 21.56 21.24
N GLY A 282 -7.69 20.50 20.86
CA GLY A 282 -9.00 20.16 21.41
C GLY A 282 -10.18 20.93 20.80
N PHE A 283 -9.94 21.85 19.88
CA PHE A 283 -11.00 22.67 19.27
C PHE A 283 -11.64 21.99 18.04
N LEU A 284 -12.93 22.18 17.91
CA LEU A 284 -13.66 21.93 16.66
C LEU A 284 -13.94 23.28 15.99
N ARG A 285 -13.17 23.61 14.96
CA ARG A 285 -13.29 24.86 14.23
C ARG A 285 -14.54 24.87 13.34
N ASP A 286 -15.05 26.07 13.03
CA ASP A 286 -16.28 26.26 12.24
C ASP A 286 -16.29 25.50 10.92
N GLY A 287 -15.13 25.44 10.21
CA GLY A 287 -15.00 24.69 8.97
C GLY A 287 -15.30 23.20 9.18
N HIS A 288 -14.69 22.57 10.18
CA HIS A 288 -14.92 21.17 10.51
C HIS A 288 -16.29 20.93 11.18
N ALA A 289 -16.79 21.89 11.96
CA ALA A 289 -18.14 21.81 12.52
C ALA A 289 -19.22 21.78 11.42
N LYS A 290 -19.03 22.57 10.36
CA LYS A 290 -19.91 22.53 9.17
C LYS A 290 -19.84 21.20 8.44
N VAL A 291 -18.64 20.62 8.28
CA VAL A 291 -18.43 19.30 7.65
C VAL A 291 -19.07 18.20 8.50
N LEU A 292 -18.93 18.26 9.84
CA LEU A 292 -19.57 17.31 10.76
C LEU A 292 -21.10 17.28 10.58
N GLY A 293 -21.72 18.45 10.33
CA GLY A 293 -23.13 18.59 9.98
C GLY A 293 -24.13 18.23 11.08
N GLN A 294 -23.65 18.06 12.32
CA GLN A 294 -24.45 17.74 13.51
C GLN A 294 -23.84 18.39 14.75
N PRO A 295 -24.58 18.51 15.86
CA PRO A 295 -24.05 19.05 17.11
C PRO A 295 -22.86 18.22 17.61
N ALA A 296 -21.80 18.91 18.06
CA ALA A 296 -20.64 18.30 18.66
C ALA A 296 -21.03 17.51 19.94
N ARG A 297 -20.44 16.34 20.12
CA ARG A 297 -20.71 15.45 21.26
C ARG A 297 -19.57 15.44 22.29
N MET A 298 -18.36 15.80 21.86
CA MET A 298 -17.19 15.83 22.73
C MET A 298 -17.00 17.21 23.32
N LYS A 299 -16.55 17.26 24.58
CA LYS A 299 -16.05 18.50 25.21
C LYS A 299 -14.67 18.80 24.67
N VAL A 300 -14.25 20.08 24.85
CA VAL A 300 -12.84 20.48 24.61
C VAL A 300 -11.93 19.74 25.59
N PHE A 301 -10.80 19.25 25.10
CA PHE A 301 -9.77 18.58 25.87
C PHE A 301 -8.37 19.04 25.44
N ALA A 302 -7.37 18.85 26.31
CA ALA A 302 -6.00 19.18 26.00
C ALA A 302 -5.44 18.20 24.94
N SER A 303 -4.85 18.72 23.88
CA SER A 303 -4.25 17.94 22.81
C SER A 303 -3.18 18.74 22.07
N PRO A 304 -2.31 18.08 21.31
CA PRO A 304 -1.31 18.75 20.48
C PRO A 304 -1.93 19.50 19.29
N GLN A 305 -1.06 20.06 18.45
CA GLN A 305 -1.40 20.73 17.21
C GLN A 305 -0.69 20.05 16.04
N PHE A 306 -1.45 19.61 15.03
CA PHE A 306 -0.98 18.88 13.84
C PHE A 306 -1.62 19.41 12.55
N ARG A 307 -1.98 20.70 12.51
CA ARG A 307 -2.67 21.30 11.37
C ARG A 307 -1.78 21.33 10.13
N MET A 308 -2.30 20.82 9.00
CA MET A 308 -1.65 20.98 7.70
C MET A 308 -1.70 22.45 7.25
N SER A 309 -0.67 22.93 6.56
CA SER A 309 -0.63 24.26 5.95
C SER A 309 -1.34 24.27 4.59
N GLU A 310 -1.76 25.46 4.13
CA GLU A 310 -2.32 25.64 2.80
C GLU A 310 -1.29 25.30 1.69
N PHE A 311 0.00 25.55 1.91
CA PHE A 311 1.05 25.17 0.95
C PHE A 311 1.13 23.65 0.73
N THR A 312 1.10 22.89 1.82
CA THR A 312 1.11 21.42 1.78
C THR A 312 -0.11 20.90 1.05
N ALA A 313 -1.30 21.42 1.39
CA ALA A 313 -2.55 21.03 0.76
C ALA A 313 -2.64 21.41 -0.72
N ALA A 314 -2.07 22.56 -1.10
CA ALA A 314 -2.00 23.02 -2.48
C ALA A 314 -1.29 21.99 -3.38
N VAL A 315 -0.09 21.55 -2.97
CA VAL A 315 0.64 20.49 -3.71
C VAL A 315 -0.13 19.18 -3.71
N LEU A 316 -0.72 18.79 -2.56
CA LEU A 316 -1.48 17.53 -2.46
C LEU A 316 -2.69 17.49 -3.39
N ARG A 317 -3.40 18.61 -3.58
CA ARG A 317 -4.54 18.68 -4.51
C ARG A 317 -4.11 18.41 -5.96
N ALA A 318 -2.99 19.02 -6.40
CA ALA A 318 -2.43 18.75 -7.72
C ALA A 318 -1.99 17.28 -7.85
N GLN A 319 -1.29 16.76 -6.84
CA GLN A 319 -0.85 15.37 -6.82
C GLN A 319 -2.02 14.37 -6.78
N LEU A 320 -3.10 14.67 -6.07
CA LEU A 320 -4.28 13.82 -6.00
C LEU A 320 -4.94 13.65 -7.38
N ARG A 321 -4.99 14.70 -8.19
CA ARG A 321 -5.49 14.63 -9.58
C ARG A 321 -4.68 13.68 -10.47
N LYS A 322 -3.42 13.42 -10.11
CA LYS A 322 -2.50 12.54 -10.85
C LYS A 322 -2.41 11.12 -10.28
N LEU A 323 -3.03 10.86 -9.12
CA LEU A 323 -2.86 9.60 -8.37
C LEU A 323 -3.20 8.36 -9.20
N ASP A 324 -4.34 8.35 -9.88
CA ASP A 324 -4.78 7.18 -10.67
C ASP A 324 -3.80 6.85 -11.80
N ARG A 325 -3.24 7.88 -12.44
CA ARG A 325 -2.20 7.72 -13.46
C ARG A 325 -0.93 7.12 -12.86
N ILE A 326 -0.47 7.63 -11.70
CA ILE A 326 0.73 7.12 -11.01
C ILE A 326 0.55 5.64 -10.66
N VAL A 327 -0.63 5.28 -10.15
CA VAL A 327 -0.98 3.88 -9.83
C VAL A 327 -1.00 3.00 -11.07
N ALA A 328 -1.58 3.47 -12.18
CA ALA A 328 -1.62 2.75 -13.44
C ALA A 328 -0.19 2.52 -14.00
N ASP A 329 0.67 3.53 -13.95
CA ASP A 329 2.06 3.44 -14.38
C ASP A 329 2.84 2.40 -13.56
N PHE A 330 2.67 2.34 -12.23
CA PHE A 330 3.27 1.30 -11.39
C PHE A 330 2.77 -0.11 -11.75
N ARG A 331 1.45 -0.27 -11.88
CA ARG A 331 0.83 -1.56 -12.20
C ARG A 331 1.29 -2.11 -13.53
N ASP A 332 1.38 -1.25 -14.58
CA ASP A 332 1.89 -1.64 -15.89
C ASP A 332 3.31 -2.24 -15.78
N LYS A 333 4.24 -1.49 -15.17
CA LYS A 333 5.64 -1.93 -15.06
C LYS A 333 5.77 -3.24 -14.28
N THR A 334 5.10 -3.33 -13.14
CA THR A 334 5.17 -4.51 -12.27
C THR A 334 4.52 -5.74 -12.89
N THR A 335 3.40 -5.58 -13.60
CA THR A 335 2.75 -6.68 -14.32
C THR A 335 3.67 -7.23 -15.37
N ARG A 336 4.26 -6.38 -16.20
CA ARG A 336 5.19 -6.79 -17.28
C ARG A 336 6.42 -7.51 -16.73
N VAL A 337 7.01 -7.04 -15.62
CA VAL A 337 8.13 -7.75 -14.97
C VAL A 337 7.67 -9.11 -14.47
N THR A 338 6.54 -9.18 -13.76
CA THR A 338 6.02 -10.44 -13.21
C THR A 338 5.72 -11.45 -14.30
N GLU A 339 5.02 -11.05 -15.37
CA GLU A 339 4.71 -11.90 -16.53
C GLU A 339 5.98 -12.36 -17.24
N GLY A 340 6.99 -11.49 -17.32
CA GLY A 340 8.27 -11.79 -17.95
C GLY A 340 9.12 -12.83 -17.20
N ILE A 341 8.81 -13.18 -15.94
CA ILE A 341 9.59 -14.12 -15.13
C ILE A 341 8.77 -15.25 -14.51
N GLN A 342 7.44 -15.22 -14.57
CA GLN A 342 6.55 -16.19 -13.89
C GLN A 342 6.68 -17.65 -14.38
N ASP A 343 7.25 -17.86 -15.56
CA ASP A 343 7.51 -19.18 -16.14
C ASP A 343 8.82 -19.82 -15.66
N LEU A 344 9.62 -19.12 -14.84
CA LEU A 344 10.83 -19.67 -14.26
C LEU A 344 10.49 -20.83 -13.30
N PRO A 345 11.14 -21.99 -13.43
CA PRO A 345 10.80 -23.16 -12.64
C PRO A 345 10.90 -22.92 -11.13
N GLY A 346 9.79 -23.09 -10.41
CA GLY A 346 9.75 -22.98 -8.95
C GLY A 346 9.71 -21.55 -8.42
N ILE A 347 9.58 -20.54 -9.27
CA ILE A 347 9.45 -19.16 -8.81
C ILE A 347 8.15 -18.97 -8.01
N GLN A 348 8.27 -18.31 -6.89
CA GLN A 348 7.15 -17.95 -6.04
C GLN A 348 7.21 -16.47 -5.69
N PHE A 349 6.08 -15.80 -5.82
CA PHE A 349 5.92 -14.40 -5.48
C PHE A 349 5.25 -14.21 -4.12
N ARG A 350 5.28 -13.00 -3.61
CA ARG A 350 4.46 -12.56 -2.48
C ARG A 350 2.99 -12.95 -2.71
N LYS A 351 2.35 -13.54 -1.70
CA LYS A 351 0.91 -13.83 -1.71
C LYS A 351 0.13 -12.53 -1.93
N LYS A 352 -0.84 -12.56 -2.83
CA LYS A 352 -1.74 -11.44 -3.08
C LYS A 352 -3.10 -11.72 -2.44
N ASN A 353 -3.54 -10.88 -1.52
CA ASN A 353 -4.89 -10.95 -0.94
C ASN A 353 -5.96 -10.40 -1.90
N ASP A 354 -5.53 -9.56 -2.84
CA ASP A 354 -6.29 -9.11 -4.01
C ASP A 354 -5.37 -9.04 -5.22
N THR A 355 -5.77 -9.65 -6.33
CA THR A 355 -4.95 -9.73 -7.54
C THR A 355 -4.88 -8.42 -8.32
N GLY A 356 -5.88 -7.55 -8.20
CA GLY A 356 -6.00 -6.28 -8.94
C GLY A 356 -5.77 -5.03 -8.11
N GLY A 357 -5.85 -5.13 -6.79
CA GLY A 357 -5.91 -3.96 -5.90
C GLY A 357 -4.56 -3.36 -5.50
N GLY A 358 -3.46 -4.08 -5.66
CA GLY A 358 -2.13 -3.63 -5.23
C GLY A 358 -1.60 -2.42 -5.99
N LEU A 359 -0.67 -1.69 -5.40
CA LEU A 359 0.01 -0.53 -6.03
C LEU A 359 0.98 -0.96 -7.14
N GLY A 360 1.71 -2.05 -6.93
CA GLY A 360 2.72 -2.50 -7.88
C GLY A 360 4.08 -1.80 -7.73
N ASN A 361 4.39 -1.24 -6.58
CA ASN A 361 5.65 -0.56 -6.32
C ASN A 361 6.81 -1.51 -5.93
N TRP A 362 6.55 -2.83 -5.85
CA TRP A 362 7.54 -3.86 -5.55
C TRP A 362 7.23 -5.17 -6.26
N VAL A 363 8.28 -5.88 -6.69
CA VAL A 363 8.23 -7.31 -7.03
C VAL A 363 8.97 -8.07 -5.95
N PHE A 364 8.27 -8.97 -5.24
CA PHE A 364 8.88 -9.84 -4.22
C PHE A 364 8.96 -11.27 -4.70
N ILE A 365 10.18 -11.84 -4.62
CA ILE A 365 10.48 -13.22 -5.00
C ILE A 365 10.87 -13.99 -3.75
N ASN A 366 10.23 -15.12 -3.50
CA ASN A 366 10.51 -16.01 -2.38
C ASN A 366 11.76 -16.86 -2.64
N THR A 367 12.54 -17.10 -1.60
CA THR A 367 13.72 -17.96 -1.57
C THR A 367 13.61 -18.96 -0.42
N SER A 368 14.54 -19.91 -0.32
CA SER A 368 14.53 -20.94 0.74
C SER A 368 14.96 -20.42 2.11
N GLY A 369 15.57 -19.23 2.19
CA GLY A 369 16.05 -18.65 3.44
C GLY A 369 17.05 -17.53 3.23
N LYS A 370 17.59 -17.03 4.34
CA LYS A 370 18.44 -15.82 4.40
C LYS A 370 19.68 -15.91 3.50
N GLU A 371 20.38 -17.05 3.47
CA GLU A 371 21.59 -17.20 2.69
C GLU A 371 21.31 -17.09 1.19
N GLN A 372 20.29 -17.81 0.71
CA GLN A 372 19.91 -17.76 -0.69
C GLN A 372 19.36 -16.38 -1.08
N ARG A 373 18.58 -15.74 -0.20
CA ARG A 373 18.11 -14.35 -0.37
C ARG A 373 19.29 -13.39 -0.54
N ASP A 374 20.25 -13.42 0.38
CA ASP A 374 21.38 -12.48 0.37
C ASP A 374 22.27 -12.70 -0.87
N ARG A 375 22.45 -13.95 -1.29
CA ARG A 375 23.14 -14.30 -2.52
C ARG A 375 22.41 -13.80 -3.77
N PHE A 376 21.07 -13.93 -3.81
CA PHE A 376 20.26 -13.46 -4.92
C PHE A 376 20.32 -11.93 -5.03
N ILE A 377 20.18 -11.21 -3.92
CA ILE A 377 20.33 -9.74 -3.88
C ILE A 377 21.71 -9.32 -4.40
N LYS A 378 22.78 -9.96 -3.91
CA LYS A 378 24.15 -9.65 -4.33
C LYS A 378 24.37 -9.88 -5.83
N ALA A 379 23.81 -10.96 -6.37
CA ALA A 379 23.91 -11.28 -7.79
C ALA A 379 23.11 -10.28 -8.67
N LEU A 380 21.89 -9.90 -8.29
CA LEU A 380 21.11 -8.89 -9.00
C LEU A 380 21.80 -7.52 -9.00
N ARG A 381 22.38 -7.13 -7.85
CA ARG A 381 23.14 -5.87 -7.77
C ARG A 381 24.39 -5.87 -8.65
N ALA A 382 25.05 -7.01 -8.81
CA ALA A 382 26.16 -7.15 -9.74
C ALA A 382 25.72 -7.01 -11.22
N GLU A 383 24.47 -7.36 -11.53
CA GLU A 383 23.85 -7.10 -12.84
C GLU A 383 23.34 -5.65 -13.01
N ASN A 384 23.64 -4.78 -12.04
CA ASN A 384 23.18 -3.39 -11.94
C ASN A 384 21.65 -3.23 -11.83
N ILE A 385 20.97 -4.17 -11.18
CA ILE A 385 19.56 -4.09 -10.78
C ILE A 385 19.48 -3.93 -9.25
N THR A 386 18.82 -2.88 -8.78
CA THR A 386 18.58 -2.71 -7.34
C THR A 386 17.67 -3.83 -6.84
N ALA A 387 18.17 -4.53 -5.82
CA ALA A 387 17.42 -5.52 -5.07
C ALA A 387 17.81 -5.43 -3.59
N GLU A 388 16.88 -5.69 -2.70
CA GLU A 388 17.11 -5.59 -1.26
C GLU A 388 16.22 -6.58 -0.50
N PRO A 389 16.52 -6.86 0.78
CA PRO A 389 15.56 -7.52 1.66
C PRO A 389 14.26 -6.68 1.71
N MET A 390 13.21 -7.22 2.31
CA MET A 390 11.96 -6.46 2.49
C MET A 390 12.25 -5.06 3.07
N GLY A 391 12.27 -4.04 2.18
CA GLY A 391 12.70 -2.69 2.51
C GLY A 391 11.62 -1.83 3.17
N GLY A 392 12.03 -0.64 3.66
CA GLY A 392 11.11 0.43 4.07
C GLY A 392 10.38 0.26 5.41
N SER A 393 10.65 -0.82 6.16
CA SER A 393 10.02 -1.12 7.46
C SER A 393 10.95 -1.97 8.33
N ALA A 394 10.58 -2.18 9.60
CA ALA A 394 11.36 -2.94 10.57
C ALA A 394 10.51 -4.06 11.20
N ILE A 395 11.16 -5.13 11.64
CA ILE A 395 10.54 -6.10 12.53
C ILE A 395 10.59 -5.49 13.93
N LEU A 396 9.48 -4.86 14.33
CA LEU A 396 9.45 -4.00 15.51
C LEU A 396 9.79 -4.73 16.83
N PRO A 397 9.30 -5.95 17.09
CA PRO A 397 9.60 -6.63 18.36
C PRO A 397 11.09 -6.84 18.64
N ILE A 398 11.94 -6.93 17.62
CA ILE A 398 13.40 -7.12 17.77
C ILE A 398 14.21 -5.82 17.71
N ALA A 399 13.57 -4.68 17.50
CA ALA A 399 14.25 -3.40 17.58
C ALA A 399 14.65 -3.12 19.03
N THR A 400 15.92 -2.80 19.27
CA THR A 400 16.53 -2.76 20.62
C THR A 400 15.73 -1.92 21.62
N HIS A 401 15.26 -0.73 21.22
CA HIS A 401 14.50 0.15 22.10
C HIS A 401 13.08 -0.37 22.39
N ILE A 402 12.49 -1.12 21.45
CA ILE A 402 11.18 -1.75 21.64
C ILE A 402 11.31 -2.98 22.55
N GLU A 403 12.28 -3.87 22.25
CA GLU A 403 12.56 -5.05 23.05
C GLU A 403 12.82 -4.69 24.52
N LYS A 404 13.57 -3.60 24.75
CA LYS A 404 13.86 -3.07 26.09
C LYS A 404 12.77 -2.18 26.67
N LYS A 405 11.68 -1.91 25.94
CA LYS A 405 10.60 -1.00 26.34
C LYS A 405 11.13 0.40 26.73
N GLU A 406 12.10 0.90 25.98
CA GLU A 406 12.70 2.22 26.24
C GLU A 406 11.72 3.33 25.90
N THR A 407 11.46 4.22 26.85
CA THR A 407 10.60 5.39 26.72
C THR A 407 11.31 6.61 27.26
N LEU A 408 10.90 7.82 26.82
CA LEU A 408 11.52 9.07 27.26
C LEU A 408 11.51 9.23 28.78
N GLN A 409 10.45 8.76 29.44
CA GLN A 409 10.29 8.84 30.88
C GLN A 409 10.05 7.44 31.46
N PRO A 410 10.75 7.06 32.55
CA PRO A 410 10.46 5.83 33.29
C PRO A 410 9.00 5.79 33.75
N GLY A 411 8.41 4.60 33.78
CA GLY A 411 7.05 4.45 34.28
C GLY A 411 5.95 4.84 33.30
N TRP A 412 6.24 4.82 31.99
CA TRP A 412 5.25 5.11 30.96
C TRP A 412 4.01 4.23 31.09
N PRO A 413 2.78 4.78 30.95
CA PRO A 413 1.54 4.04 31.22
C PRO A 413 1.43 2.71 30.49
N SER A 414 1.87 2.63 29.22
CA SER A 414 1.83 1.41 28.41
C SER A 414 2.49 0.20 29.09
N PHE A 415 3.51 0.41 29.92
CA PHE A 415 4.30 -0.65 30.55
C PHE A 415 4.12 -0.77 32.08
N THR A 416 3.26 0.06 32.65
CA THR A 416 3.01 0.07 34.11
C THR A 416 1.65 -0.42 34.52
N VAL A 417 0.73 -0.64 33.55
CA VAL A 417 -0.63 -1.13 33.81
C VAL A 417 -0.91 -2.42 33.04
N GLY A 418 -1.84 -3.21 33.52
CA GLY A 418 -2.33 -4.41 32.86
C GLY A 418 -1.23 -5.37 32.39
N ARG A 419 -1.42 -5.94 31.21
CA ARG A 419 -0.47 -6.83 30.51
C ARG A 419 0.87 -6.16 30.21
N GLY A 420 0.91 -4.84 30.12
CA GLY A 420 2.16 -4.10 29.85
C GLY A 420 3.27 -4.38 30.86
N LYS A 421 2.92 -4.72 32.12
CA LYS A 421 3.89 -5.10 33.16
C LYS A 421 4.68 -6.36 32.81
N THR A 422 4.06 -7.31 32.11
CA THR A 422 4.59 -8.65 31.87
C THR A 422 4.83 -8.98 30.40
N ILE A 423 4.35 -8.15 29.46
CA ILE A 423 4.57 -8.40 28.04
C ILE A 423 6.07 -8.43 27.74
N GLU A 424 6.47 -9.40 26.94
CA GLU A 424 7.85 -9.53 26.45
C GLU A 424 7.84 -9.36 24.94
N TYR A 425 8.79 -8.57 24.44
CA TYR A 425 9.08 -8.42 23.03
C TYR A 425 10.35 -9.21 22.67
N GLY A 426 10.83 -9.11 21.45
CA GLY A 426 12.00 -9.81 20.95
C GLY A 426 11.67 -10.91 19.95
N ALA A 427 12.67 -11.67 19.53
CA ALA A 427 12.53 -12.65 18.44
C ALA A 427 11.50 -13.75 18.71
N LYS A 428 11.27 -14.11 19.98
CA LYS A 428 10.25 -15.12 20.36
C LYS A 428 8.82 -14.64 20.15
N ALA A 429 8.61 -13.33 20.07
CA ALA A 429 7.29 -12.74 19.84
C ALA A 429 6.87 -12.75 18.37
N CYS A 430 7.81 -13.01 17.44
CA CYS A 430 7.54 -12.91 15.98
C CYS A 430 8.40 -13.87 15.13
N PRO A 431 8.50 -15.16 15.45
CA PRO A 431 9.39 -16.10 14.76
C PRO A 431 8.97 -16.31 13.28
N LYS A 432 7.68 -16.36 12.97
CA LYS A 432 7.15 -16.48 11.60
C LYS A 432 7.47 -15.23 10.78
N THR A 433 7.31 -14.06 11.35
CA THR A 433 7.64 -12.78 10.70
C THR A 433 9.14 -12.71 10.33
N ILE A 434 10.01 -13.15 11.25
CA ILE A 434 11.46 -13.21 11.01
C ILE A 434 11.78 -14.19 9.89
N ASP A 435 11.15 -15.37 9.87
CA ASP A 435 11.33 -16.37 8.80
C ASP A 435 10.91 -15.79 7.45
N ILE A 436 9.72 -15.20 7.35
CA ILE A 436 9.22 -14.56 6.12
C ILE A 436 10.19 -13.46 5.67
N TRP A 437 10.63 -12.58 6.57
CA TRP A 437 11.57 -11.52 6.26
C TRP A 437 12.90 -12.06 5.70
N ASN A 438 13.35 -13.21 6.19
CA ASN A 438 14.56 -13.85 5.72
C ASN A 438 14.45 -14.50 4.34
N ARG A 439 13.24 -14.73 3.82
CA ARG A 439 13.02 -15.49 2.59
C ARG A 439 12.77 -14.63 1.35
N TYR A 440 12.45 -13.35 1.47
CA TYR A 440 12.04 -12.54 0.31
C TYR A 440 13.12 -11.58 -0.18
N VAL A 441 13.27 -11.55 -1.50
CA VAL A 441 14.02 -10.54 -2.25
C VAL A 441 13.03 -9.54 -2.83
N GLY A 442 13.20 -8.26 -2.52
CA GLY A 442 12.42 -7.16 -3.07
C GLY A 442 13.16 -6.45 -4.20
N ILE A 443 12.50 -6.24 -5.31
CA ILE A 443 12.93 -5.38 -6.41
C ILE A 443 12.01 -4.17 -6.41
N PRO A 444 12.50 -2.96 -6.06
CA PRO A 444 11.68 -1.75 -6.08
C PRO A 444 11.32 -1.38 -7.52
N MET A 445 10.07 -1.01 -7.74
CA MET A 445 9.58 -0.57 -9.05
C MET A 445 9.39 0.93 -9.08
N ASP A 446 9.61 1.52 -10.25
CA ASP A 446 9.41 2.94 -10.50
C ASP A 446 8.33 3.15 -11.58
N PRO A 447 7.35 4.05 -11.38
CA PRO A 447 6.31 4.27 -12.36
C PRO A 447 6.82 4.87 -13.66
N LYS A 448 8.02 5.46 -13.67
CA LYS A 448 8.68 6.06 -14.82
C LYS A 448 9.73 5.14 -15.48
N PHE A 449 9.87 3.90 -15.07
CA PHE A 449 10.75 2.96 -15.77
C PHE A 449 10.36 2.86 -17.24
N THR A 450 11.37 2.91 -18.10
CA THR A 450 11.23 2.74 -19.54
C THR A 450 10.99 1.27 -19.91
N ASP A 451 10.61 1.00 -21.14
CA ASP A 451 10.50 -0.37 -21.66
C ASP A 451 11.82 -1.13 -21.57
N GLN A 452 12.95 -0.43 -21.77
CA GLN A 452 14.28 -1.02 -21.64
C GLN A 452 14.59 -1.36 -20.17
N ASP A 453 14.23 -0.51 -19.21
CA ASP A 453 14.44 -0.79 -17.77
C ASP A 453 13.66 -2.04 -17.33
N VAL A 454 12.41 -2.18 -17.79
CA VAL A 454 11.59 -3.39 -17.55
C VAL A 454 12.24 -4.63 -18.18
N ALA A 455 12.70 -4.52 -19.43
CA ALA A 455 13.37 -5.63 -20.11
C ALA A 455 14.68 -6.05 -19.41
N ASP A 456 15.44 -5.09 -18.91
CA ASP A 456 16.68 -5.35 -18.18
C ASP A 456 16.43 -6.05 -16.82
N ILE A 457 15.37 -5.64 -16.08
CA ILE A 457 14.98 -6.34 -14.84
C ILE A 457 14.64 -7.82 -15.16
N ILE A 458 13.83 -8.05 -16.20
CA ILE A 458 13.44 -9.40 -16.63
C ILE A 458 14.69 -10.20 -16.99
N ALA A 459 15.58 -9.63 -17.82
CA ALA A 459 16.81 -10.30 -18.26
C ALA A 459 17.73 -10.65 -17.09
N ALA A 460 17.89 -9.74 -16.13
CA ALA A 460 18.73 -9.96 -14.95
C ALA A 460 18.14 -11.07 -14.04
N VAL A 461 16.84 -11.05 -13.78
CA VAL A 461 16.20 -12.10 -12.99
C VAL A 461 16.33 -13.45 -13.70
N ARG A 462 16.04 -13.53 -15.01
CA ARG A 462 16.19 -14.76 -15.81
C ARG A 462 17.61 -15.29 -15.86
N LYS A 463 18.61 -14.41 -15.82
CA LYS A 463 20.03 -14.77 -15.78
C LYS A 463 20.45 -15.30 -14.40
N VAL A 464 20.03 -14.64 -13.33
CA VAL A 464 20.48 -14.91 -11.95
C VAL A 464 19.71 -16.06 -11.31
N TYR A 465 18.37 -16.08 -11.45
CA TYR A 465 17.47 -16.99 -10.74
C TYR A 465 17.84 -18.47 -10.90
N PRO A 466 18.07 -19.02 -12.14
CA PRO A 466 18.38 -20.43 -12.31
C PRO A 466 19.70 -20.88 -11.66
N VAL A 467 20.65 -19.94 -11.51
CA VAL A 467 21.96 -20.23 -10.90
C VAL A 467 21.87 -20.23 -9.38
N VAL A 468 21.20 -19.21 -8.82
CA VAL A 468 21.11 -19.04 -7.37
C VAL A 468 20.13 -20.04 -6.75
N MET A 469 19.03 -20.38 -7.44
CA MET A 469 17.99 -21.26 -6.88
C MET A 469 18.29 -22.75 -7.01
N LYS A 470 19.28 -23.17 -7.84
CA LYS A 470 19.75 -24.56 -7.96
C LYS A 470 20.80 -24.94 -6.92
N SER A 471 21.37 -24.00 -6.24
CA SER A 471 22.41 -24.14 -5.23
C SER A 471 21.86 -23.95 -3.83
#